data_421e6bdf2ef1fecec416f9f1a2493330
#
_entry.id   421e6bdf2ef1fecec416f9f1a2493330
#
_cell.length_a   1.000
_cell.length_b   1.000
_cell.length_c   1.000
_cell.angle_alpha   90.00
_cell.angle_beta   90.00
_cell.angle_gamma   90.00
#
_symmetry.space_group_name_H-M   'P 1'
#
loop_
_entity.id
_entity.type
_entity.pdbx_description
1 polymer ?
#
loop_
_entity_poly.entity_id
_entity_poly.type
_entity_poly.pdbx_seq_one_letter_code
_entity_poly.pdbx_strand_id
1 'polypeptide(L)'
;MSKRVFPICIFILCFFCVGFYVFEFLRATSNVSAENSPGKCEYTIVIDAGHGGADGGAVASDGISEKVINLEIAYKLNYILRAYGLNTVMTRTDDESIHDSNAKTLREQKVSDIHKRMSIMESDENNIFVSIHQNKFSNSSLWGTQVFYSPNTTDSAVLANCIQNSVCSLLQNDNKRVIKKSGSNIYLLYYAKRTAVLVECGFVSNPQENKLLENSVYQRKMAFSIAFGIMEYINTKDV
;
A
#
# COMPACT_ATOMS: atom_id res chain seq x y z
N MET A 1 -30.52 64.24 -15.14
CA MET A 1 -29.29 63.47 -14.94
C MET A 1 -29.41 62.32 -13.91
N SER A 2 -30.57 61.89 -13.49
CA SER A 2 -30.73 60.92 -12.36
C SER A 2 -30.97 59.47 -12.72
N LYS A 3 -31.32 59.12 -13.98
CA LYS A 3 -31.73 57.74 -14.36
C LYS A 3 -30.61 56.78 -14.68
N ARG A 4 -29.34 57.19 -14.81
CA ARG A 4 -28.20 56.36 -15.16
C ARG A 4 -27.30 55.98 -13.98
N VAL A 5 -27.45 56.65 -12.84
CA VAL A 5 -26.61 56.42 -11.65
C VAL A 5 -27.09 55.22 -10.85
N PHE A 6 -28.38 54.94 -10.83
CA PHE A 6 -28.98 53.86 -10.09
C PHE A 6 -28.49 52.44 -10.50
N PRO A 7 -28.42 52.09 -11.81
CA PRO A 7 -27.90 50.78 -12.21
C PRO A 7 -26.39 50.60 -11.93
N ILE A 8 -25.60 51.69 -11.98
CA ILE A 8 -24.17 51.65 -11.67
C ILE A 8 -23.94 51.36 -10.18
N CYS A 9 -24.71 51.93 -9.29
CA CYS A 9 -24.61 51.69 -7.85
C CYS A 9 -24.97 50.21 -7.50
N ILE A 10 -25.97 49.65 -8.16
CA ILE A 10 -26.36 48.26 -7.99
C ILE A 10 -25.22 47.32 -8.47
N PHE A 11 -24.61 47.63 -9.61
CA PHE A 11 -23.51 46.82 -10.15
C PHE A 11 -22.28 46.82 -9.23
N ILE A 12 -21.94 47.97 -8.66
CA ILE A 12 -20.85 48.12 -7.68
C ILE A 12 -21.18 47.36 -6.40
N LEU A 13 -22.40 47.44 -5.89
CA LEU A 13 -22.82 46.71 -4.70
C LEU A 13 -22.76 45.18 -4.90
N CYS A 14 -23.26 44.71 -6.04
CA CYS A 14 -23.16 43.25 -6.39
C CYS A 14 -21.71 42.79 -6.49
N PHE A 15 -20.82 43.62 -7.08
CA PHE A 15 -19.40 43.27 -7.19
C PHE A 15 -18.74 43.16 -5.81
N PHE A 16 -19.04 44.08 -4.88
CA PHE A 16 -18.55 44.00 -3.50
C PHE A 16 -19.13 42.79 -2.73
N CYS A 17 -20.41 42.45 -2.93
CA CYS A 17 -21.01 41.28 -2.31
C CYS A 17 -20.37 39.99 -2.81
N VAL A 18 -20.14 39.83 -4.12
CA VAL A 18 -19.47 38.66 -4.69
C VAL A 18 -18.03 38.59 -4.19
N GLY A 19 -17.30 39.72 -4.17
CA GLY A 19 -15.93 39.78 -3.64
C GLY A 19 -15.85 39.36 -2.17
N PHE A 20 -16.79 39.83 -1.35
CA PHE A 20 -16.89 39.44 0.06
C PHE A 20 -17.19 37.94 0.23
N TYR A 21 -18.13 37.38 -0.55
CA TYR A 21 -18.46 35.95 -0.52
C TYR A 21 -17.28 35.10 -0.94
N VAL A 22 -16.55 35.45 -1.99
CA VAL A 22 -15.34 34.76 -2.43
C VAL A 22 -14.26 34.86 -1.35
N PHE A 23 -14.07 36.02 -0.73
CA PHE A 23 -13.10 36.19 0.35
C PHE A 23 -13.43 35.32 1.57
N GLU A 24 -14.68 35.29 2.02
CA GLU A 24 -15.12 34.44 3.15
C GLU A 24 -15.03 32.96 2.80
N PHE A 25 -15.34 32.57 1.57
CA PHE A 25 -15.16 31.19 1.09
C PHE A 25 -13.69 30.77 1.11
N LEU A 26 -12.79 31.63 0.58
CA LEU A 26 -11.34 31.36 0.61
C LEU A 26 -10.77 31.32 2.04
N ARG A 27 -11.29 32.21 2.92
CA ARG A 27 -10.91 32.22 4.34
C ARG A 27 -11.40 30.95 5.07
N ALA A 28 -12.62 30.53 4.80
CA ALA A 28 -13.16 29.27 5.38
C ALA A 28 -12.37 28.06 4.92
N THR A 29 -11.99 27.99 3.63
CA THR A 29 -11.17 26.88 3.12
C THR A 29 -9.73 26.90 3.67
N SER A 30 -9.14 28.10 3.90
CA SER A 30 -7.81 28.20 4.52
C SER A 30 -7.82 27.79 6.00
N ASN A 31 -8.89 28.08 6.73
CA ASN A 31 -9.01 27.65 8.13
C ASN A 31 -9.21 26.14 8.26
N VAL A 32 -9.94 25.50 7.34
CA VAL A 32 -10.06 24.04 7.28
C VAL A 32 -8.71 23.38 7.02
N SER A 33 -7.84 24.00 6.22
CA SER A 33 -6.50 23.48 5.95
C SER A 33 -5.51 23.66 7.12
N ALA A 34 -5.76 24.59 8.03
CA ALA A 34 -4.87 24.87 9.16
C ALA A 34 -5.17 24.03 10.41
N GLU A 35 -6.43 23.59 10.60
CA GLU A 35 -6.81 22.72 11.72
C GLU A 35 -6.62 21.23 11.46
N ASN A 36 -6.51 20.83 10.18
CA ASN A 36 -6.23 19.46 9.77
C ASN A 36 -4.85 19.32 9.11
N SER A 37 -3.80 19.89 9.70
CA SER A 37 -2.48 19.28 9.49
C SER A 37 -2.56 17.91 10.18
N PRO A 38 -2.54 16.77 9.44
CA PRO A 38 -2.43 15.47 10.09
C PRO A 38 -1.19 15.57 10.95
N GLY A 39 -1.36 15.36 12.27
CA GLY A 39 -0.22 15.21 13.16
C GLY A 39 0.76 14.32 12.44
N LYS A 40 2.05 14.68 12.45
CA LYS A 40 3.09 13.94 11.71
C LYS A 40 2.89 12.47 12.04
N CYS A 41 2.41 11.68 11.08
CA CYS A 41 2.18 10.26 11.28
C CYS A 41 3.50 9.66 11.78
N GLU A 42 3.53 9.18 13.00
CA GLU A 42 4.73 8.62 13.62
C GLU A 42 5.21 7.37 12.89
N TYR A 43 4.29 6.69 12.18
CA TYR A 43 4.58 5.44 11.51
C TYR A 43 5.24 5.65 10.15
N THR A 44 6.16 4.74 9.84
CA THR A 44 6.73 4.59 8.49
C THR A 44 6.29 3.25 7.90
N ILE A 45 5.65 3.28 6.74
CA ILE A 45 5.24 2.06 6.04
C ILE A 45 6.42 1.55 5.21
N VAL A 46 7.00 0.43 5.64
CA VAL A 46 8.02 -0.29 4.87
C VAL A 46 7.31 -1.20 3.88
N ILE A 47 7.33 -0.81 2.61
CA ILE A 47 6.73 -1.54 1.50
C ILE A 47 7.79 -2.48 0.92
N ASP A 48 7.57 -3.75 1.06
CA ASP A 48 8.47 -4.78 0.55
C ASP A 48 7.91 -5.35 -0.77
N ALA A 49 8.62 -5.10 -1.87
CA ALA A 49 8.34 -5.76 -3.13
C ALA A 49 9.08 -7.12 -3.15
N GLY A 50 8.37 -8.21 -2.87
CA GLY A 50 8.95 -9.54 -2.75
C GLY A 50 9.79 -9.95 -3.95
N HIS A 51 10.83 -10.77 -3.72
CA HIS A 51 11.78 -11.22 -4.75
C HIS A 51 12.58 -10.07 -5.39
N GLY A 52 13.24 -10.32 -6.53
CA GLY A 52 14.03 -9.33 -7.29
C GLY A 52 15.31 -9.92 -7.86
N GLY A 53 15.83 -9.32 -8.94
CA GLY A 53 17.03 -9.76 -9.62
C GLY A 53 16.93 -11.22 -10.08
N ALA A 54 17.90 -12.05 -9.67
CA ALA A 54 17.94 -13.47 -10.02
C ALA A 54 16.83 -14.31 -9.37
N ASP A 55 16.20 -13.82 -8.29
CA ASP A 55 15.05 -14.46 -7.67
C ASP A 55 13.74 -13.96 -8.32
N GLY A 56 13.22 -14.71 -9.27
CA GLY A 56 11.97 -14.36 -9.97
C GLY A 56 10.69 -14.59 -9.15
N GLY A 57 10.75 -15.33 -8.04
CA GLY A 57 9.58 -15.84 -7.35
C GLY A 57 8.82 -16.88 -8.17
N ALA A 58 7.51 -16.93 -8.01
CA ALA A 58 6.66 -17.78 -8.85
C ALA A 58 6.66 -17.26 -10.31
N VAL A 59 6.55 -18.19 -11.26
CA VAL A 59 6.42 -17.87 -12.69
C VAL A 59 5.07 -18.35 -13.15
N ALA A 60 4.30 -17.44 -13.76
CA ALA A 60 3.01 -17.71 -14.37
C ALA A 60 3.16 -18.59 -15.63
N SER A 61 2.05 -19.12 -16.15
CA SER A 61 2.07 -20.00 -17.33
C SER A 61 2.51 -19.29 -18.62
N ASP A 62 2.37 -17.99 -18.69
CA ASP A 62 2.81 -17.10 -19.80
C ASP A 62 4.27 -16.63 -19.67
N GLY A 63 4.96 -17.02 -18.59
CA GLY A 63 6.36 -16.71 -18.33
C GLY A 63 6.62 -15.46 -17.50
N ILE A 64 5.59 -14.72 -17.10
CA ILE A 64 5.76 -13.54 -16.26
C ILE A 64 6.12 -13.95 -14.83
N SER A 65 7.18 -13.35 -14.30
CA SER A 65 7.67 -13.60 -12.95
C SER A 65 6.93 -12.75 -11.92
N GLU A 66 6.64 -13.32 -10.78
CA GLU A 66 6.02 -12.69 -9.62
C GLU A 66 6.70 -11.37 -9.22
N LYS A 67 8.03 -11.31 -9.24
CA LYS A 67 8.82 -10.12 -8.87
C LYS A 67 8.43 -8.85 -9.63
N VAL A 68 7.97 -8.99 -10.88
CA VAL A 68 7.55 -7.87 -11.72
C VAL A 68 6.20 -7.32 -11.23
N ILE A 69 5.25 -8.22 -10.98
CA ILE A 69 3.92 -7.85 -10.46
C ILE A 69 4.04 -7.23 -9.07
N ASN A 70 4.89 -7.81 -8.20
CA ASN A 70 5.15 -7.30 -6.86
C ASN A 70 5.66 -5.87 -6.88
N LEU A 71 6.64 -5.57 -7.73
CA LEU A 71 7.22 -4.23 -7.85
C LEU A 71 6.19 -3.22 -8.35
N GLU A 72 5.41 -3.59 -9.36
CA GLU A 72 4.39 -2.72 -9.94
C GLU A 72 3.27 -2.35 -8.94
N ILE A 73 2.82 -3.32 -8.13
CA ILE A 73 1.83 -3.06 -7.07
C ILE A 73 2.46 -2.23 -5.95
N ALA A 74 3.69 -2.56 -5.54
CA ALA A 74 4.42 -1.83 -4.49
C ALA A 74 4.64 -0.35 -4.85
N TYR A 75 4.99 -0.03 -6.10
CA TYR A 75 5.10 1.34 -6.57
C TYR A 75 3.78 2.11 -6.48
N LYS A 76 2.70 1.48 -6.93
CA LYS A 76 1.37 2.10 -6.88
C LYS A 76 0.92 2.32 -5.43
N LEU A 77 1.21 1.37 -4.54
CA LEU A 77 0.95 1.48 -3.11
C LEU A 77 1.76 2.64 -2.49
N ASN A 78 3.06 2.70 -2.77
CA ASN A 78 3.94 3.78 -2.33
C ASN A 78 3.42 5.15 -2.76
N TYR A 79 3.06 5.30 -4.03
CA TYR A 79 2.51 6.55 -4.56
C TYR A 79 1.23 6.98 -3.82
N ILE A 80 0.29 6.05 -3.61
CA ILE A 80 -0.98 6.31 -2.93
C ILE A 80 -0.71 6.75 -1.48
N LEU A 81 0.04 5.96 -0.70
CA LEU A 81 0.30 6.26 0.70
C LEU A 81 0.99 7.62 0.90
N ARG A 82 1.97 7.95 0.04
CA ARG A 82 2.61 9.27 0.06
C ARG A 82 1.68 10.40 -0.30
N ALA A 83 0.75 10.20 -1.24
CA ALA A 83 -0.26 11.19 -1.58
C ALA A 83 -1.22 11.47 -0.41
N TYR A 84 -1.42 10.50 0.47
CA TYR A 84 -2.17 10.65 1.74
C TYR A 84 -1.31 11.15 2.91
N GLY A 85 -0.05 11.54 2.68
CA GLY A 85 0.83 12.14 3.69
C GLY A 85 1.55 11.14 4.60
N LEU A 86 1.50 9.83 4.30
CA LEU A 86 2.20 8.83 5.08
C LEU A 86 3.67 8.72 4.69
N ASN A 87 4.54 8.49 5.67
CA ASN A 87 5.94 8.18 5.43
C ASN A 87 6.06 6.76 4.88
N THR A 88 6.86 6.59 3.82
CA THR A 88 7.07 5.28 3.19
C THR A 88 8.52 5.04 2.86
N VAL A 89 8.95 3.78 2.98
CA VAL A 89 10.26 3.28 2.52
C VAL A 89 10.00 2.03 1.70
N MET A 90 10.57 1.91 0.50
CA MET A 90 10.54 0.69 -0.29
C MET A 90 11.81 -0.13 -0.07
N THR A 91 11.72 -1.45 0.03
CA THR A 91 12.89 -2.32 0.17
C THR A 91 13.74 -2.35 -1.11
N ARG A 92 13.09 -2.29 -2.27
CA ARG A 92 13.72 -2.11 -3.59
C ARG A 92 12.87 -1.24 -4.49
N THR A 93 13.51 -0.55 -5.41
CA THR A 93 12.87 0.32 -6.42
C THR A 93 13.10 -0.17 -7.85
N ASP A 94 13.90 -1.19 -8.04
CA ASP A 94 14.24 -1.74 -9.34
C ASP A 94 14.14 -3.26 -9.34
N ASP A 95 14.34 -3.91 -10.50
CA ASP A 95 14.42 -5.37 -10.60
C ASP A 95 15.79 -5.87 -10.10
N GLU A 96 16.08 -5.56 -8.84
CA GLU A 96 17.31 -5.93 -8.16
C GLU A 96 17.01 -6.75 -6.90
N SER A 97 17.95 -7.63 -6.55
CA SER A 97 18.06 -8.20 -5.21
C SER A 97 18.94 -7.29 -4.36
N ILE A 98 18.55 -7.04 -3.13
CA ILE A 98 19.28 -6.14 -2.22
C ILE A 98 20.36 -6.85 -1.39
N HIS A 99 20.79 -8.04 -1.83
CA HIS A 99 21.83 -8.82 -1.16
C HIS A 99 23.20 -8.10 -1.14
N ASP A 100 24.05 -8.50 -0.22
CA ASP A 100 25.42 -7.96 -0.14
C ASP A 100 26.27 -8.44 -1.33
N SER A 101 27.16 -7.60 -1.82
CA SER A 101 28.01 -7.88 -2.99
C SER A 101 28.99 -9.04 -2.81
N ASN A 102 29.23 -9.48 -1.57
CA ASN A 102 30.07 -10.64 -1.23
C ASN A 102 29.33 -11.99 -1.35
N ALA A 103 27.99 -12.01 -1.45
CA ALA A 103 27.19 -13.20 -1.68
C ALA A 103 27.41 -13.72 -3.11
N LYS A 104 28.02 -14.91 -3.26
CA LYS A 104 28.48 -15.42 -4.58
C LYS A 104 27.51 -16.43 -5.18
N THR A 105 26.86 -17.24 -4.35
CA THR A 105 25.89 -18.24 -4.81
C THR A 105 24.47 -17.71 -4.71
N LEU A 106 23.56 -18.23 -5.53
CA LEU A 106 22.12 -17.87 -5.46
C LEU A 106 21.53 -18.11 -4.06
N ARG A 107 22.00 -19.13 -3.35
CA ARG A 107 21.55 -19.39 -1.98
C ARG A 107 22.04 -18.30 -1.03
N GLU A 108 23.30 -17.91 -1.10
CA GLU A 108 23.87 -16.83 -0.28
C GLU A 108 23.17 -15.51 -0.60
N GLN A 109 22.93 -15.21 -1.89
CA GLN A 109 22.20 -14.01 -2.31
C GLN A 109 20.79 -13.96 -1.72
N LYS A 110 20.02 -15.07 -1.79
CA LYS A 110 18.68 -15.14 -1.20
C LYS A 110 18.70 -14.97 0.32
N VAL A 111 19.66 -15.58 1.02
CA VAL A 111 19.78 -15.44 2.47
C VAL A 111 20.18 -14.02 2.86
N SER A 112 21.15 -13.41 2.15
CA SER A 112 21.57 -12.03 2.37
C SER A 112 20.44 -11.03 2.08
N ASP A 113 19.70 -11.23 0.98
CA ASP A 113 18.56 -10.40 0.60
C ASP A 113 17.47 -10.39 1.70
N ILE A 114 17.11 -11.56 2.21
CA ILE A 114 16.09 -11.67 3.25
C ILE A 114 16.54 -11.02 4.56
N HIS A 115 17.84 -11.12 4.90
CA HIS A 115 18.40 -10.44 6.07
C HIS A 115 18.43 -8.91 5.89
N LYS A 116 18.68 -8.40 4.69
CA LYS A 116 18.58 -6.96 4.40
C LYS A 116 17.16 -6.45 4.54
N ARG A 117 16.17 -7.18 4.03
CA ARG A 117 14.75 -6.83 4.21
C ARG A 117 14.38 -6.80 5.70
N MET A 118 14.84 -7.79 6.46
CA MET A 118 14.66 -7.82 7.92
C MET A 118 15.31 -6.60 8.57
N SER A 119 16.54 -6.24 8.19
CA SER A 119 17.24 -5.06 8.72
C SER A 119 16.49 -3.75 8.42
N ILE A 120 15.92 -3.60 7.22
CA ILE A 120 15.10 -2.44 6.87
C ILE A 120 13.81 -2.41 7.71
N MET A 121 13.12 -3.54 7.83
CA MET A 121 11.92 -3.65 8.67
C MET A 121 12.18 -3.26 10.13
N GLU A 122 13.30 -3.73 10.69
CA GLU A 122 13.63 -3.54 12.12
C GLU A 122 14.39 -2.24 12.42
N SER A 123 14.68 -1.40 11.41
CA SER A 123 15.51 -0.20 11.56
C SER A 123 14.90 0.89 12.44
N ASP A 124 13.57 0.88 12.62
CA ASP A 124 12.84 1.81 13.48
C ASP A 124 11.69 1.08 14.19
N GLU A 125 11.37 1.48 15.42
CA GLU A 125 10.31 0.86 16.21
C GLU A 125 8.90 1.19 15.68
N ASN A 126 8.76 2.30 14.96
CA ASN A 126 7.51 2.76 14.37
C ASN A 126 7.29 2.21 12.93
N ASN A 127 8.16 1.32 12.46
CA ASN A 127 7.98 0.70 11.17
C ASN A 127 6.81 -0.29 11.15
N ILE A 128 5.97 -0.17 10.13
CA ILE A 128 4.92 -1.12 9.77
C ILE A 128 5.34 -1.77 8.45
N PHE A 129 5.53 -3.08 8.45
CA PHE A 129 6.02 -3.82 7.29
C PHE A 129 4.87 -4.45 6.50
N VAL A 130 4.83 -4.16 5.20
CA VAL A 130 3.84 -4.70 4.26
C VAL A 130 4.54 -5.27 3.05
N SER A 131 4.64 -6.60 2.98
CA SER A 131 5.25 -7.33 1.87
C SER A 131 4.21 -7.68 0.81
N ILE A 132 4.54 -7.44 -0.44
CA ILE A 132 3.69 -7.68 -1.61
C ILE A 132 4.20 -8.90 -2.36
N HIS A 133 3.33 -9.90 -2.52
CA HIS A 133 3.62 -11.19 -3.13
C HIS A 133 2.46 -11.68 -4.02
N GLN A 134 2.74 -12.72 -4.80
CA GLN A 134 1.73 -13.46 -5.57
C GLN A 134 1.84 -14.94 -5.24
N ASN A 135 0.70 -15.56 -5.00
CA ASN A 135 0.63 -16.97 -4.66
C ASN A 135 0.74 -17.87 -5.91
N LYS A 136 1.24 -19.07 -5.72
CA LYS A 136 1.23 -20.13 -6.72
C LYS A 136 0.90 -21.47 -6.08
N PHE A 137 -0.05 -22.18 -6.68
CA PHE A 137 -0.43 -23.52 -6.19
C PHE A 137 -0.69 -24.47 -7.35
N SER A 138 -0.60 -25.79 -7.10
CA SER A 138 -0.84 -26.81 -8.13
C SER A 138 -2.29 -26.82 -8.64
N ASN A 139 -3.24 -26.48 -7.79
CA ASN A 139 -4.65 -26.30 -8.19
C ASN A 139 -4.86 -24.89 -8.77
N SER A 140 -4.98 -24.79 -10.07
CA SER A 140 -5.19 -23.53 -10.80
C SER A 140 -6.59 -22.90 -10.64
N SER A 141 -7.53 -23.57 -9.96
CA SER A 141 -8.82 -22.99 -9.64
C SER A 141 -8.80 -22.09 -8.39
N LEU A 142 -7.73 -22.14 -7.61
CA LEU A 142 -7.59 -21.26 -6.45
C LEU A 142 -7.39 -19.82 -6.90
N TRP A 143 -8.04 -18.89 -6.19
CA TRP A 143 -7.98 -17.47 -6.47
C TRP A 143 -8.21 -16.63 -5.19
N GLY A 144 -7.97 -15.34 -5.30
CA GLY A 144 -8.29 -14.35 -4.29
C GLY A 144 -7.14 -14.06 -3.33
N THR A 145 -7.05 -12.80 -2.95
CA THR A 145 -6.07 -12.27 -1.99
C THR A 145 -6.17 -12.98 -0.65
N GLN A 146 -5.01 -13.27 -0.06
CA GLN A 146 -4.89 -13.76 1.32
C GLN A 146 -3.77 -13.05 2.05
N VAL A 147 -4.07 -12.44 3.21
CA VAL A 147 -3.08 -11.76 4.02
C VAL A 147 -2.55 -12.67 5.11
N PHE A 148 -1.24 -12.81 5.16
CA PHE A 148 -0.52 -13.49 6.24
C PHE A 148 0.01 -12.46 7.23
N TYR A 149 0.05 -12.80 8.52
CA TYR A 149 0.50 -11.89 9.57
C TYR A 149 1.55 -12.53 10.49
N SER A 150 2.43 -11.69 11.04
CA SER A 150 3.41 -12.11 12.04
C SER A 150 2.73 -12.64 13.30
N PRO A 151 3.19 -13.77 13.85
CA PRO A 151 2.68 -14.32 15.10
C PRO A 151 3.07 -13.52 16.34
N ASN A 152 4.00 -12.55 16.21
CA ASN A 152 4.73 -11.98 17.33
C ASN A 152 4.08 -10.72 17.90
N THR A 153 3.18 -10.09 17.16
CA THR A 153 2.43 -8.90 17.62
C THR A 153 0.94 -9.07 17.33
N THR A 154 0.10 -8.62 18.24
CA THR A 154 -1.36 -8.57 18.05
C THR A 154 -1.74 -7.61 16.91
N ASP A 155 -0.99 -6.52 16.78
CA ASP A 155 -1.15 -5.49 15.76
C ASP A 155 -1.03 -6.02 14.34
N SER A 156 -0.17 -7.02 14.13
CA SER A 156 -0.05 -7.68 12.82
C SER A 156 -1.36 -8.35 12.38
N ALA A 157 -2.10 -8.94 13.30
CA ALA A 157 -3.39 -9.55 12.99
C ALA A 157 -4.47 -8.47 12.71
N VAL A 158 -4.43 -7.34 13.44
CA VAL A 158 -5.36 -6.21 13.21
C VAL A 158 -5.11 -5.60 11.83
N LEU A 159 -3.85 -5.28 11.49
CA LEU A 159 -3.47 -4.78 10.17
C LEU A 159 -3.88 -5.74 9.06
N ALA A 160 -3.61 -7.04 9.24
CA ALA A 160 -3.99 -8.05 8.26
C ALA A 160 -5.52 -8.09 8.03
N ASN A 161 -6.33 -7.97 9.08
CA ASN A 161 -7.79 -7.91 8.97
C ASN A 161 -8.25 -6.66 8.21
N CYS A 162 -7.70 -5.47 8.52
CA CYS A 162 -8.03 -4.24 7.83
C CYS A 162 -7.75 -4.38 6.32
N ILE A 163 -6.55 -4.88 5.95
CA ILE A 163 -6.19 -5.07 4.54
C ILE A 163 -7.07 -6.13 3.87
N GLN A 164 -7.27 -7.30 4.49
CA GLN A 164 -8.08 -8.38 3.92
C GLN A 164 -9.52 -7.90 3.67
N ASN A 165 -10.14 -7.26 4.65
CA ASN A 165 -11.50 -6.75 4.55
C ASN A 165 -11.62 -5.66 3.49
N SER A 166 -10.66 -4.75 3.42
CA SER A 166 -10.62 -3.70 2.41
C SER A 166 -10.52 -4.29 0.99
N VAL A 167 -9.63 -5.25 0.76
CA VAL A 167 -9.53 -5.90 -0.55
C VAL A 167 -10.81 -6.66 -0.90
N CYS A 168 -11.40 -7.39 0.05
CA CYS A 168 -12.66 -8.09 -0.18
C CYS A 168 -13.81 -7.14 -0.51
N SER A 169 -13.93 -6.02 0.22
CA SER A 169 -15.05 -5.08 0.04
C SER A 169 -14.93 -4.20 -1.20
N LEU A 170 -13.71 -3.78 -1.57
CA LEU A 170 -13.49 -2.80 -2.63
C LEU A 170 -13.15 -3.42 -3.99
N LEU A 171 -12.61 -4.66 -4.00
CA LEU A 171 -12.09 -5.26 -5.24
C LEU A 171 -12.52 -6.70 -5.49
N GLN A 172 -12.65 -7.52 -4.43
CA GLN A 172 -12.86 -8.97 -4.55
C GLN A 172 -14.04 -9.43 -3.68
N ASN A 173 -15.25 -8.95 -3.95
CA ASN A 173 -16.45 -9.17 -3.11
C ASN A 173 -16.81 -10.65 -2.88
N ASP A 174 -16.42 -11.52 -3.81
CA ASP A 174 -16.64 -12.97 -3.71
C ASP A 174 -15.51 -13.71 -2.99
N ASN A 175 -14.42 -13.01 -2.64
CA ASN A 175 -13.30 -13.60 -1.91
C ASN A 175 -13.73 -13.90 -0.46
N LYS A 176 -13.71 -15.18 -0.09
CA LYS A 176 -14.06 -15.67 1.25
C LYS A 176 -12.83 -16.09 2.08
N ARG A 177 -11.63 -15.76 1.60
CA ARG A 177 -10.40 -16.03 2.33
C ARG A 177 -10.32 -15.15 3.57
N VAL A 178 -9.75 -15.73 4.63
CA VAL A 178 -9.50 -15.06 5.90
C VAL A 178 -7.99 -14.89 6.10
N ILE A 179 -7.61 -13.96 6.96
CA ILE A 179 -6.22 -13.79 7.35
C ILE A 179 -5.61 -15.08 7.87
N LYS A 180 -4.30 -15.23 7.73
CA LYS A 180 -3.61 -16.44 8.15
C LYS A 180 -2.36 -16.11 8.95
N LYS A 181 -2.22 -16.74 10.11
CA LYS A 181 -1.00 -16.68 10.92
C LYS A 181 0.15 -17.32 10.15
N SER A 182 1.29 -16.64 10.03
CA SER A 182 2.46 -17.21 9.33
C SER A 182 3.11 -18.31 10.14
N GLY A 183 3.64 -19.31 9.42
CA GLY A 183 4.54 -20.31 9.97
C GLY A 183 6.01 -19.91 9.74
N SER A 184 6.93 -20.80 10.15
CA SER A 184 8.39 -20.60 9.99
C SER A 184 8.87 -20.57 8.52
N ASN A 185 8.03 -20.95 7.59
CA ASN A 185 8.29 -20.88 6.14
C ASN A 185 8.29 -19.46 5.58
N ILE A 186 7.68 -18.48 6.29
CA ILE A 186 7.73 -17.04 5.94
C ILE A 186 8.66 -16.35 6.93
N TYR A 187 9.98 -16.42 6.64
CA TYR A 187 11.05 -15.98 7.54
C TYR A 187 10.81 -14.55 8.08
N LEU A 188 10.51 -13.58 7.22
CA LEU A 188 10.33 -12.18 7.62
C LEU A 188 9.20 -12.02 8.64
N LEU A 189 8.05 -12.66 8.42
CA LEU A 189 6.95 -12.58 9.37
C LEU A 189 7.19 -13.37 10.65
N TYR A 190 7.84 -14.54 10.52
CA TYR A 190 8.05 -15.43 11.68
C TYR A 190 9.00 -14.82 12.72
N TYR A 191 10.00 -14.04 12.27
CA TYR A 191 10.99 -13.40 13.13
C TYR A 191 10.76 -11.90 13.33
N ALA A 192 9.74 -11.30 12.69
CA ALA A 192 9.44 -9.87 12.85
C ALA A 192 9.20 -9.49 14.31
N LYS A 193 9.78 -8.39 14.75
CA LYS A 193 9.50 -7.73 16.03
C LYS A 193 8.58 -6.51 15.84
N ARG A 194 8.31 -6.14 14.60
CA ARG A 194 7.44 -5.05 14.18
C ARG A 194 6.09 -5.57 13.74
N THR A 195 5.11 -4.68 13.60
CA THR A 195 3.85 -4.99 12.93
C THR A 195 4.15 -5.37 11.49
N ALA A 196 3.88 -6.61 11.10
CA ALA A 196 4.30 -7.15 9.82
C ALA A 196 3.25 -8.05 9.19
N VAL A 197 2.98 -7.82 7.90
CA VAL A 197 2.08 -8.63 7.07
C VAL A 197 2.70 -8.92 5.71
N LEU A 198 2.22 -10.00 5.09
CA LEU A 198 2.50 -10.35 3.70
C LEU A 198 1.17 -10.51 2.97
N VAL A 199 1.00 -9.79 1.90
CA VAL A 199 -0.20 -9.78 1.06
C VAL A 199 0.06 -10.61 -0.18
N GLU A 200 -0.50 -11.82 -0.22
CA GLU A 200 -0.64 -12.60 -1.45
C GLU A 200 -1.79 -12.00 -2.25
N CYS A 201 -1.49 -11.15 -3.24
CA CYS A 201 -2.50 -10.37 -3.96
C CYS A 201 -3.44 -11.23 -4.82
N GLY A 202 -2.99 -12.41 -5.24
CA GLY A 202 -3.75 -13.39 -6.01
C GLY A 202 -2.86 -14.53 -6.45
N PHE A 203 -3.39 -15.44 -7.28
CA PHE A 203 -2.70 -16.65 -7.73
C PHE A 203 -2.24 -16.51 -9.19
N VAL A 204 -0.93 -16.44 -9.42
CA VAL A 204 -0.36 -16.47 -10.79
C VAL A 204 -0.54 -17.84 -11.46
N SER A 205 -0.89 -18.89 -10.71
CA SER A 205 -1.27 -20.20 -11.24
C SER A 205 -2.72 -20.24 -11.78
N ASN A 206 -3.56 -19.27 -11.46
CA ASN A 206 -4.91 -19.14 -12.02
C ASN A 206 -4.84 -18.25 -13.27
N PRO A 207 -5.17 -18.78 -14.48
CA PRO A 207 -4.99 -18.00 -15.72
C PRO A 207 -5.86 -16.74 -15.82
N GLN A 208 -7.02 -16.74 -15.16
CA GLN A 208 -7.92 -15.58 -15.16
C GLN A 208 -7.39 -14.51 -14.21
N GLU A 209 -6.99 -14.90 -13.00
CA GLU A 209 -6.44 -13.99 -12.01
C GLU A 209 -5.07 -13.44 -12.43
N ASN A 210 -4.22 -14.27 -13.06
CA ASN A 210 -2.93 -13.82 -13.59
C ASN A 210 -3.10 -12.64 -14.56
N LYS A 211 -4.03 -12.74 -15.52
CA LYS A 211 -4.33 -11.64 -16.45
C LYS A 211 -4.78 -10.36 -15.73
N LEU A 212 -5.49 -10.48 -14.61
CA LEU A 212 -5.87 -9.32 -13.79
C LEU A 212 -4.64 -8.74 -13.08
N LEU A 213 -3.80 -9.59 -12.49
CA LEU A 213 -2.59 -9.18 -11.75
C LEU A 213 -1.57 -8.47 -12.65
N GLU A 214 -1.53 -8.77 -13.94
CA GLU A 214 -0.72 -8.09 -14.95
C GLU A 214 -1.33 -6.77 -15.43
N ASN A 215 -2.62 -6.58 -15.23
CA ASN A 215 -3.33 -5.40 -15.70
C ASN A 215 -3.06 -4.19 -14.78
N SER A 216 -2.49 -3.12 -15.33
CA SER A 216 -2.13 -1.91 -14.56
C SER A 216 -3.31 -1.24 -13.86
N VAL A 217 -4.53 -1.33 -14.41
CA VAL A 217 -5.74 -0.79 -13.75
C VAL A 217 -6.10 -1.63 -12.53
N TYR A 218 -6.04 -2.95 -12.66
CA TYR A 218 -6.30 -3.86 -11.53
C TYR A 218 -5.25 -3.70 -10.43
N GLN A 219 -3.96 -3.60 -10.79
CA GLN A 219 -2.87 -3.34 -9.85
C GLN A 219 -3.08 -2.02 -9.07
N ARG A 220 -3.58 -0.95 -9.73
CA ARG A 220 -3.94 0.31 -9.03
C ARG A 220 -5.09 0.10 -8.04
N LYS A 221 -6.12 -0.65 -8.42
CA LYS A 221 -7.23 -0.98 -7.52
C LYS A 221 -6.76 -1.83 -6.33
N MET A 222 -5.89 -2.82 -6.57
CA MET A 222 -5.28 -3.63 -5.52
C MET A 222 -4.46 -2.76 -4.55
N ALA A 223 -3.56 -1.94 -5.08
CA ALA A 223 -2.77 -1.01 -4.28
C ALA A 223 -3.63 -0.03 -3.48
N PHE A 224 -4.71 0.49 -4.08
CA PHE A 224 -5.66 1.36 -3.38
C PHE A 224 -6.38 0.62 -2.24
N SER A 225 -6.84 -0.61 -2.47
CA SER A 225 -7.50 -1.40 -1.44
C SER A 225 -6.55 -1.73 -0.28
N ILE A 226 -5.28 -2.07 -0.58
CA ILE A 226 -4.25 -2.29 0.45
C ILE A 226 -3.99 -0.99 1.23
N ALA A 227 -3.82 0.14 0.54
CA ALA A 227 -3.60 1.45 1.17
C ALA A 227 -4.75 1.84 2.10
N PHE A 228 -5.99 1.62 1.67
CA PHE A 228 -7.18 1.90 2.48
C PHE A 228 -7.17 1.07 3.77
N GLY A 229 -6.87 -0.24 3.70
CA GLY A 229 -6.75 -1.08 4.88
C GLY A 229 -5.61 -0.67 5.83
N ILE A 230 -4.48 -0.18 5.29
CA ILE A 230 -3.39 0.38 6.11
C ILE A 230 -3.87 1.65 6.84
N MET A 231 -4.56 2.54 6.14
CA MET A 231 -5.09 3.78 6.75
C MET A 231 -6.15 3.47 7.81
N GLU A 232 -7.04 2.50 7.57
CA GLU A 232 -7.99 2.02 8.59
C GLU A 232 -7.25 1.54 9.84
N TYR A 233 -6.18 0.75 9.68
CA TYR A 233 -5.38 0.27 10.81
C TYR A 233 -4.74 1.45 11.57
N ILE A 234 -4.13 2.41 10.90
CA ILE A 234 -3.50 3.59 11.55
C ILE A 234 -4.54 4.36 12.36
N ASN A 235 -5.72 4.61 11.78
CA ASN A 235 -6.81 5.29 12.49
C ASN A 235 -7.27 4.56 13.77
N THR A 236 -7.05 3.25 13.89
CA THR A 236 -7.31 2.52 15.15
C THR A 236 -6.29 2.78 16.24
N LYS A 237 -5.14 3.43 15.91
CA LYS A 237 -4.07 3.76 16.85
C LYS A 237 -4.18 5.18 17.42
N ASP A 238 -4.90 6.04 16.69
CA ASP A 238 -5.09 7.45 17.08
C ASP A 238 -6.30 7.64 18.03
N VAL A 239 -6.94 6.54 18.47
CA VAL A 239 -8.05 6.48 19.42
C VAL A 239 -7.57 5.90 20.75
#